data_7e946953c42159c322590dd1fd8fcd42
#
_entry.id   7e946953c42159c322590dd1fd8fcd42
#
_cell.length_a   1.000
_cell.length_b   1.000
_cell.length_c   1.000
_cell.angle_alpha   90.00
_cell.angle_beta   90.00
_cell.angle_gamma   90.00
#
_symmetry.space_group_name_H-M   'P 1'
#
loop_
_entity.id
_entity.type
_entity.pdbx_description
1 polymer ?
#
loop_
_entity_poly.entity_id
_entity_poly.type
_entity_poly.pdbx_seq_one_letter_code
_entity_poly.pdbx_strand_id
1 'polypeptide(L)'
;MYNNMELKIDLPQRYAKMRAHTATHLLHAQLAKVFPNTKQAWSLVDDDLLRFDFQADRLLTDLELDQIEKRVNQIIYLACEVKVEELPIAEASKLWAKMFFEEKYGDIVRVVQVMNKELPQEMKNDDNVEYFKSFWERLSMEFCGWTHVSNTKEIWSFVIINQEAVASGIKRITAYTGPKILERLQEIKGTLRQVEEKLWVKAENQILDKLEKELKEKEEMNSKFESINTKMIIDSLKSWDYKSNETFDKIINVSENSILKDLSFKDITFQCKTVFEWLDIVVFNNDWWYAIITNKKNAQEIAKNLWVRWWWNANIVQWKDPKITEIS
;
A
#
# COMPACT_ATOMS: atom_id res chain seq x y z
N MET A 1 -1.77 -56.16 -13.14
CA MET A 1 -1.12 -55.33 -14.20
C MET A 1 -0.88 -53.96 -13.60
N TYR A 2 0.34 -53.67 -13.18
CA TYR A 2 0.71 -52.29 -12.77
C TYR A 2 0.98 -51.53 -14.06
N ASN A 3 0.13 -50.55 -14.38
CA ASN A 3 0.40 -49.62 -15.47
C ASN A 3 1.68 -48.86 -15.09
N ASN A 4 2.71 -48.97 -15.92
CA ASN A 4 3.88 -48.09 -15.84
C ASN A 4 3.42 -46.64 -16.06
N MET A 5 3.18 -45.90 -14.99
CA MET A 5 2.96 -44.48 -15.04
C MET A 5 4.33 -43.85 -15.29
N GLU A 6 4.54 -43.34 -16.49
CA GLU A 6 5.71 -42.57 -16.83
C GLU A 6 5.52 -41.15 -16.24
N LEU A 7 6.26 -40.82 -15.17
CA LEU A 7 6.23 -39.52 -14.57
C LEU A 7 7.02 -38.54 -15.49
N LYS A 8 6.32 -37.71 -16.24
CA LYS A 8 6.91 -36.59 -16.98
C LYS A 8 7.07 -35.39 -16.08
N ILE A 9 8.33 -34.97 -15.92
CA ILE A 9 8.66 -33.73 -15.18
C ILE A 9 8.60 -32.56 -16.15
N ASP A 10 7.81 -31.52 -15.80
CA ASP A 10 7.87 -30.23 -16.47
C ASP A 10 9.18 -29.53 -16.03
N LEU A 11 10.20 -29.61 -16.88
CA LEU A 11 11.51 -29.07 -16.57
C LEU A 11 11.48 -27.52 -16.43
N PRO A 12 10.86 -26.75 -17.32
CA PRO A 12 10.74 -25.29 -17.15
C PRO A 12 10.16 -24.89 -15.81
N GLN A 13 9.02 -25.48 -15.42
CA GLN A 13 8.38 -25.22 -14.15
C GLN A 13 9.25 -25.63 -12.96
N ARG A 14 9.89 -26.79 -13.05
CA ARG A 14 10.81 -27.26 -12.01
C ARG A 14 11.96 -26.28 -11.81
N TYR A 15 12.59 -25.79 -12.88
CA TYR A 15 13.68 -24.81 -12.79
C TYR A 15 13.19 -23.47 -12.23
N ALA A 16 12.00 -23.01 -12.59
CA ALA A 16 11.39 -21.81 -12.04
C ALA A 16 11.23 -21.92 -10.51
N LYS A 17 10.73 -23.05 -10.03
CA LYS A 17 10.62 -23.32 -8.59
C LYS A 17 11.97 -23.43 -7.90
N MET A 18 12.97 -24.06 -8.53
CA MET A 18 14.33 -24.15 -7.99
C MET A 18 14.98 -22.77 -7.83
N ARG A 19 14.80 -21.86 -8.80
CA ARG A 19 15.26 -20.47 -8.70
C ARG A 19 14.63 -19.74 -7.54
N ALA A 20 13.31 -19.73 -7.48
CA ALA A 20 12.56 -19.07 -6.42
C ALA A 20 12.89 -19.64 -5.05
N HIS A 21 13.06 -20.97 -4.93
CA HIS A 21 13.39 -21.61 -3.68
C HIS A 21 14.80 -21.28 -3.19
N THR A 22 15.80 -21.32 -4.08
CA THR A 22 17.16 -20.93 -3.68
C THR A 22 17.21 -19.46 -3.30
N ALA A 23 16.50 -18.58 -4.02
CA ALA A 23 16.37 -17.17 -3.66
C ALA A 23 15.69 -16.96 -2.29
N THR A 24 14.75 -17.83 -1.89
CA THR A 24 14.13 -17.80 -0.56
C THR A 24 15.17 -17.97 0.54
N HIS A 25 16.10 -18.91 0.39
CA HIS A 25 17.21 -19.11 1.34
C HIS A 25 18.14 -17.89 1.42
N LEU A 26 18.46 -17.28 0.27
CA LEU A 26 19.26 -16.05 0.24
C LEU A 26 18.54 -14.89 0.92
N LEU A 27 17.25 -14.70 0.64
CA LEU A 27 16.41 -13.69 1.29
C LEU A 27 16.39 -13.87 2.81
N HIS A 28 16.12 -15.10 3.28
CA HIS A 28 16.09 -15.41 4.71
C HIS A 28 17.42 -15.11 5.40
N ALA A 29 18.54 -15.44 4.75
CA ALA A 29 19.86 -15.12 5.28
C ALA A 29 20.10 -13.60 5.42
N GLN A 30 19.59 -12.79 4.50
CA GLN A 30 19.70 -11.32 4.61
C GLN A 30 18.72 -10.74 5.63
N LEU A 31 17.50 -11.27 5.72
CA LEU A 31 16.52 -10.87 6.75
C LEU A 31 17.04 -11.11 8.17
N ALA A 32 17.75 -12.21 8.40
CA ALA A 32 18.35 -12.52 9.68
C ALA A 32 19.46 -11.52 10.10
N LYS A 33 20.03 -10.77 9.17
CA LYS A 33 20.98 -9.68 9.50
C LYS A 33 20.27 -8.44 10.01
N VAL A 34 19.05 -8.18 9.53
CA VAL A 34 18.22 -7.05 9.99
C VAL A 34 17.43 -7.42 11.25
N PHE A 35 16.92 -8.65 11.29
CA PHE A 35 16.13 -9.20 12.40
C PHE A 35 16.81 -10.48 12.93
N PRO A 36 17.78 -10.38 13.83
CA PRO A 36 18.61 -11.53 14.27
C PRO A 36 17.81 -12.72 14.84
N ASN A 37 16.65 -12.45 15.42
CA ASN A 37 15.77 -13.47 16.01
C ASN A 37 14.62 -13.88 15.08
N THR A 38 14.67 -13.49 13.82
CA THR A 38 13.59 -13.81 12.87
C THR A 38 13.50 -15.33 12.65
N LYS A 39 12.27 -15.82 12.62
CA LYS A 39 11.96 -17.21 12.25
C LYS A 39 11.02 -17.19 11.06
N GLN A 40 11.20 -18.15 10.18
CA GLN A 40 10.22 -18.40 9.11
C GLN A 40 8.90 -18.83 9.74
N ALA A 41 7.81 -18.16 9.38
CA ALA A 41 6.46 -18.56 9.77
C ALA A 41 5.85 -19.46 8.69
N TRP A 42 5.97 -19.06 7.42
CA TRP A 42 5.51 -19.82 6.26
C TRP A 42 6.25 -19.37 4.99
N SER A 43 6.21 -20.21 3.93
CA SER A 43 6.72 -19.85 2.62
C SER A 43 5.93 -20.50 1.50
N LEU A 44 5.81 -19.80 0.38
CA LEU A 44 5.31 -20.31 -0.89
C LEU A 44 6.41 -20.14 -1.95
N VAL A 45 6.67 -21.20 -2.68
CA VAL A 45 7.55 -21.19 -3.84
C VAL A 45 6.75 -21.69 -5.04
N ASP A 46 6.68 -20.87 -6.08
CA ASP A 46 5.99 -21.17 -7.32
C ASP A 46 6.83 -20.72 -8.52
N ASP A 47 6.28 -20.68 -9.73
CA ASP A 47 6.97 -20.37 -10.96
C ASP A 47 7.60 -18.97 -10.93
N ASP A 48 8.90 -18.91 -10.65
CA ASP A 48 9.67 -17.69 -10.46
C ASP A 48 9.05 -16.65 -9.49
N LEU A 49 8.23 -17.14 -8.55
CA LEU A 49 7.60 -16.37 -7.49
C LEU A 49 7.92 -17.00 -6.14
N LEU A 50 8.27 -16.18 -5.18
CA LEU A 50 8.31 -16.58 -3.78
C LEU A 50 7.51 -15.62 -2.89
N ARG A 51 6.94 -16.19 -1.82
CA ARG A 51 6.39 -15.45 -0.67
C ARG A 51 7.05 -15.99 0.58
N PHE A 52 7.57 -15.11 1.39
CA PHE A 52 8.26 -15.48 2.62
C PHE A 52 7.66 -14.73 3.80
N ASP A 53 7.05 -15.48 4.71
CA ASP A 53 6.46 -14.97 5.94
C ASP A 53 7.45 -15.17 7.08
N PHE A 54 7.75 -14.11 7.80
CA PHE A 54 8.74 -14.11 8.86
C PHE A 54 8.31 -13.28 10.07
N GLN A 55 8.85 -13.63 11.22
CA GLN A 55 8.60 -12.90 12.46
C GLN A 55 9.40 -11.60 12.48
N ALA A 56 8.69 -10.47 12.61
CA ALA A 56 9.28 -9.16 12.81
C ALA A 56 8.28 -8.23 13.51
N ASP A 57 8.79 -7.32 14.30
CA ASP A 57 8.04 -6.30 15.03
C ASP A 57 7.56 -5.17 14.13
N ARG A 58 8.28 -4.87 13.05
CA ARG A 58 7.98 -3.82 12.07
C ARG A 58 8.15 -4.30 10.63
N LEU A 59 7.69 -3.51 9.70
CA LEU A 59 8.06 -3.62 8.28
C LEU A 59 9.52 -3.14 8.09
N LEU A 60 10.15 -3.60 7.04
CA LEU A 60 11.43 -3.05 6.57
C LEU A 60 11.21 -1.62 6.04
N THR A 61 12.20 -0.77 6.20
CA THR A 61 12.25 0.50 5.49
C THR A 61 12.59 0.29 4.01
N ASP A 62 12.30 1.26 3.15
CA ASP A 62 12.64 1.18 1.72
C ASP A 62 14.15 0.98 1.52
N LEU A 63 14.98 1.64 2.33
CA LEU A 63 16.42 1.48 2.30
C LEU A 63 16.87 0.04 2.67
N GLU A 64 16.24 -0.58 3.67
CA GLU A 64 16.52 -1.97 4.05
C GLU A 64 16.09 -2.95 2.96
N LEU A 65 14.93 -2.71 2.31
CA LEU A 65 14.47 -3.50 1.17
C LEU A 65 15.46 -3.43 0.01
N ASP A 66 15.88 -2.22 -0.37
CA ASP A 66 16.88 -1.99 -1.41
C ASP A 66 18.21 -2.68 -1.10
N GLN A 67 18.66 -2.60 0.16
CA GLN A 67 19.90 -3.25 0.59
C GLN A 67 19.79 -4.78 0.54
N ILE A 68 18.69 -5.36 0.96
CA ILE A 68 18.45 -6.81 0.90
C ILE A 68 18.41 -7.26 -0.55
N GLU A 69 17.64 -6.59 -1.42
CA GLU A 69 17.55 -6.90 -2.83
C GLU A 69 18.91 -6.82 -3.51
N LYS A 70 19.64 -5.74 -3.27
CA LYS A 70 21.01 -5.56 -3.80
C LYS A 70 21.94 -6.67 -3.35
N ARG A 71 21.91 -7.07 -2.09
CA ARG A 71 22.78 -8.13 -1.56
C ARG A 71 22.45 -9.50 -2.12
N VAL A 72 21.16 -9.84 -2.27
CA VAL A 72 20.75 -11.10 -2.90
C VAL A 72 21.24 -11.13 -4.35
N ASN A 73 21.06 -10.05 -5.10
CA ASN A 73 21.54 -9.96 -6.48
C ASN A 73 23.07 -10.02 -6.58
N GLN A 74 23.81 -9.45 -5.63
CA GLN A 74 25.27 -9.60 -5.56
C GLN A 74 25.70 -11.07 -5.40
N ILE A 75 25.03 -11.83 -4.52
CA ILE A 75 25.29 -13.28 -4.36
C ILE A 75 24.98 -14.03 -5.66
N ILE A 76 23.91 -13.66 -6.36
CA ILE A 76 23.55 -14.23 -7.66
C ILE A 76 24.68 -13.95 -8.67
N TYR A 77 25.13 -12.70 -8.74
CA TYR A 77 26.20 -12.27 -9.64
C TYR A 77 27.55 -12.98 -9.36
N LEU A 78 27.88 -13.23 -8.10
CA LEU A 78 29.09 -13.95 -7.70
C LEU A 78 29.08 -15.43 -8.12
N ALA A 79 27.99 -15.95 -8.65
CA ALA A 79 27.87 -17.30 -9.14
C ALA A 79 28.31 -18.36 -8.10
N CYS A 80 27.82 -18.20 -6.86
CA CYS A 80 28.16 -19.08 -5.74
C CYS A 80 27.63 -20.50 -5.96
N GLU A 81 28.41 -21.49 -5.53
CA GLU A 81 28.00 -22.90 -5.59
C GLU A 81 26.90 -23.18 -4.56
N VAL A 82 25.88 -23.92 -4.98
CA VAL A 82 24.82 -24.45 -4.10
C VAL A 82 25.10 -25.90 -3.85
N LYS A 83 25.70 -26.20 -2.69
CA LYS A 83 26.07 -27.56 -2.29
C LYS A 83 24.96 -28.20 -1.47
N VAL A 84 24.68 -29.45 -1.77
CA VAL A 84 23.68 -30.25 -1.06
C VAL A 84 24.38 -31.47 -0.47
N GLU A 85 24.25 -31.66 0.83
CA GLU A 85 24.87 -32.76 1.56
C GLU A 85 23.84 -33.45 2.47
N GLU A 86 23.93 -34.74 2.60
CA GLU A 86 23.18 -35.54 3.59
C GLU A 86 24.14 -35.85 4.75
N LEU A 87 23.78 -35.35 5.92
CA LEU A 87 24.60 -35.46 7.12
C LEU A 87 23.80 -35.99 8.29
N PRO A 88 24.44 -36.71 9.23
CA PRO A 88 23.84 -36.98 10.53
C PRO A 88 23.43 -35.67 11.21
N ILE A 89 22.24 -35.67 11.82
CA ILE A 89 21.69 -34.46 12.45
C ILE A 89 22.64 -33.85 13.49
N ALA A 90 23.39 -34.72 14.22
CA ALA A 90 24.38 -34.28 15.19
C ALA A 90 25.58 -33.54 14.57
N GLU A 91 25.94 -33.87 13.33
CA GLU A 91 26.99 -33.17 12.58
C GLU A 91 26.45 -31.88 11.95
N ALA A 92 25.26 -31.94 11.35
CA ALA A 92 24.60 -30.80 10.75
C ALA A 92 24.31 -29.68 11.79
N SER A 93 23.92 -30.05 13.00
CA SER A 93 23.72 -29.11 14.12
C SER A 93 25.00 -28.40 14.55
N LYS A 94 26.15 -29.06 14.50
CA LYS A 94 27.46 -28.43 14.79
C LYS A 94 27.85 -27.37 13.73
N LEU A 95 27.31 -27.48 12.54
CA LEU A 95 27.57 -26.53 11.46
C LEU A 95 26.74 -25.24 11.55
N TRP A 96 25.88 -25.09 12.59
CA TRP A 96 24.97 -23.96 12.77
C TRP A 96 23.98 -23.77 11.61
N ALA A 97 23.61 -24.87 10.93
CA ALA A 97 22.58 -24.84 9.92
C ALA A 97 21.22 -24.48 10.54
N LYS A 98 20.48 -23.58 9.91
CA LYS A 98 19.16 -23.16 10.41
C LYS A 98 18.15 -24.30 10.25
N MET A 99 17.48 -24.61 11.36
CA MET A 99 16.40 -25.59 11.43
C MET A 99 15.05 -24.88 11.51
N PHE A 100 14.13 -25.21 10.61
CA PHE A 100 12.80 -24.56 10.57
C PHE A 100 11.72 -25.34 11.34
N PHE A 101 11.92 -26.65 11.51
CA PHE A 101 10.91 -27.54 12.11
C PHE A 101 11.60 -28.44 13.15
N GLU A 102 11.70 -27.96 14.39
CA GLU A 102 12.45 -28.62 15.48
C GLU A 102 12.01 -30.08 15.78
N GLU A 103 10.82 -30.50 15.34
CA GLU A 103 10.22 -31.78 15.75
C GLU A 103 10.15 -32.86 14.65
N LYS A 104 10.68 -32.63 13.43
CA LYS A 104 10.42 -33.52 12.28
C LYS A 104 11.63 -34.04 11.52
N TYR A 105 12.81 -33.93 12.08
CA TYR A 105 14.02 -34.39 11.40
C TYR A 105 14.39 -35.83 11.81
N GLY A 106 14.73 -36.66 10.82
CA GLY A 106 15.29 -37.99 11.05
C GLY A 106 16.77 -37.93 11.44
N ASP A 107 17.40 -39.07 11.61
CA ASP A 107 18.80 -39.23 11.98
C ASP A 107 19.75 -38.62 10.92
N ILE A 108 19.33 -38.64 9.65
CA ILE A 108 20.04 -38.03 8.51
C ILE A 108 19.21 -36.88 8.00
N VAL A 109 19.85 -35.71 7.82
CA VAL A 109 19.22 -34.47 7.30
C VAL A 109 19.94 -34.00 6.06
N ARG A 110 19.16 -33.45 5.13
CA ARG A 110 19.68 -32.82 3.94
C ARG A 110 19.95 -31.34 4.21
N VAL A 111 21.20 -30.94 4.08
CA VAL A 111 21.70 -29.58 4.30
C VAL A 111 21.99 -28.93 2.96
N VAL A 112 21.42 -27.76 2.74
CA VAL A 112 21.67 -26.92 1.55
C VAL A 112 22.52 -25.74 1.96
N GLN A 113 23.65 -25.59 1.30
CA GLN A 113 24.64 -24.56 1.60
C GLN A 113 24.87 -23.71 0.34
N VAL A 114 24.87 -22.38 0.51
CA VAL A 114 25.37 -21.48 -0.51
C VAL A 114 26.77 -21.05 -0.11
N MET A 115 27.77 -21.46 -0.87
CA MET A 115 29.18 -21.25 -0.56
C MET A 115 29.79 -20.24 -1.53
N ASN A 116 30.54 -19.33 -0.99
CA ASN A 116 31.35 -18.45 -1.80
C ASN A 116 32.62 -19.18 -2.24
N LYS A 117 32.87 -19.20 -3.56
CA LYS A 117 34.21 -19.53 -4.07
C LYS A 117 35.13 -18.35 -3.79
N GLU A 118 36.43 -18.60 -3.63
CA GLU A 118 37.42 -17.54 -3.41
C GLU A 118 37.20 -16.36 -4.35
N LEU A 119 37.31 -15.12 -3.82
CA LEU A 119 37.27 -13.92 -4.65
C LEU A 119 38.24 -14.05 -5.83
N PRO A 120 37.79 -13.67 -7.04
CA PRO A 120 38.71 -13.44 -8.13
C PRO A 120 39.87 -12.55 -7.68
N GLN A 121 41.10 -12.90 -8.08
CA GLN A 121 42.31 -12.20 -7.65
C GLN A 121 42.23 -10.69 -7.95
N GLU A 122 41.51 -10.34 -9.00
CA GLU A 122 41.27 -8.97 -9.49
C GLU A 122 40.44 -8.13 -8.50
N MET A 123 39.54 -8.76 -7.71
CA MET A 123 38.73 -8.08 -6.68
C MET A 123 39.43 -7.98 -5.32
N LYS A 124 40.58 -8.65 -5.13
CA LYS A 124 41.35 -8.61 -3.86
C LYS A 124 42.04 -7.27 -3.63
N ASN A 125 42.18 -6.46 -4.67
CA ASN A 125 42.90 -5.17 -4.64
C ASN A 125 41.95 -3.96 -4.74
N ASP A 126 40.62 -4.16 -4.63
CA ASP A 126 39.64 -3.08 -4.64
C ASP A 126 39.54 -2.45 -3.25
N ASP A 127 39.44 -1.13 -3.19
CA ASP A 127 39.25 -0.37 -1.93
C ASP A 127 37.99 -0.77 -1.15
N ASN A 128 37.12 -1.54 -1.78
CA ASN A 128 35.92 -2.14 -1.19
C ASN A 128 36.14 -3.58 -0.64
N VAL A 129 37.38 -4.02 -0.45
CA VAL A 129 37.71 -5.39 0.04
C VAL A 129 37.01 -5.72 1.35
N GLU A 130 36.84 -4.74 2.25
CA GLU A 130 36.14 -4.94 3.52
C GLU A 130 34.65 -5.22 3.35
N TYR A 131 34.04 -4.56 2.37
CA TYR A 131 32.67 -4.85 1.92
C TYR A 131 32.54 -6.27 1.37
N PHE A 132 33.50 -6.72 0.59
CA PHE A 132 33.55 -8.10 0.08
C PHE A 132 33.95 -9.13 1.15
N LYS A 133 34.82 -8.82 2.11
CA LYS A 133 35.16 -9.71 3.22
C LYS A 133 33.95 -10.13 4.06
N SER A 134 32.95 -9.26 4.20
CA SER A 134 31.68 -9.61 4.85
C SER A 134 30.85 -10.66 4.10
N PHE A 135 31.20 -10.96 2.84
CA PHE A 135 30.58 -11.99 2.03
C PHE A 135 31.30 -13.35 2.05
N TRP A 136 32.47 -13.47 2.73
CA TRP A 136 33.24 -14.71 2.75
C TRP A 136 32.69 -15.77 3.72
N GLU A 137 31.83 -15.36 4.63
CA GLU A 137 31.18 -16.29 5.51
C GLU A 137 30.04 -17.00 4.77
N ARG A 138 29.70 -18.21 5.22
CA ARG A 138 28.61 -19.02 4.70
C ARG A 138 27.39 -18.15 4.42
N LEU A 139 27.03 -17.98 3.13
CA LEU A 139 26.00 -17.04 2.70
C LEU A 139 24.60 -17.50 3.11
N SER A 140 24.38 -18.84 3.10
CA SER A 140 23.18 -19.50 3.63
C SER A 140 23.52 -20.95 3.94
N MET A 141 22.94 -21.50 5.03
CA MET A 141 22.99 -22.91 5.36
C MET A 141 21.73 -23.30 6.09
N GLU A 142 20.94 -24.20 5.49
CA GLU A 142 19.63 -24.54 5.99
C GLU A 142 19.31 -26.03 5.79
N PHE A 143 18.52 -26.61 6.69
CA PHE A 143 17.95 -27.93 6.48
C PHE A 143 16.82 -27.82 5.48
N CYS A 144 16.96 -28.47 4.33
CA CYS A 144 15.97 -28.38 3.27
C CYS A 144 15.88 -29.64 2.42
N GLY A 145 14.67 -30.21 2.33
CA GLY A 145 14.35 -31.41 1.53
C GLY A 145 14.01 -31.15 0.06
N TRP A 146 13.84 -29.86 -0.32
CA TRP A 146 13.36 -29.49 -1.65
C TRP A 146 14.48 -29.28 -2.68
N THR A 147 14.10 -29.03 -3.94
CA THR A 147 15.05 -28.85 -5.03
C THR A 147 15.59 -27.43 -5.13
N HIS A 148 16.86 -27.32 -5.49
CA HIS A 148 17.59 -26.07 -5.63
C HIS A 148 18.33 -26.00 -6.96
N VAL A 149 18.72 -24.81 -7.40
CA VAL A 149 19.69 -24.65 -8.49
C VAL A 149 21.08 -25.11 -8.03
N SER A 150 21.97 -25.43 -8.94
CA SER A 150 23.34 -25.85 -8.61
C SER A 150 24.30 -24.67 -8.39
N ASN A 151 23.93 -23.50 -8.93
CA ASN A 151 24.70 -22.28 -8.83
C ASN A 151 23.76 -21.08 -8.75
N THR A 152 24.10 -20.09 -7.93
CA THR A 152 23.22 -18.90 -7.72
C THR A 152 23.00 -18.10 -9.01
N LYS A 153 23.92 -18.11 -9.98
CA LYS A 153 23.72 -17.45 -11.29
C LYS A 153 22.49 -17.97 -12.04
N GLU A 154 22.06 -19.21 -11.77
CA GLU A 154 20.87 -19.79 -12.40
C GLU A 154 19.57 -19.15 -11.93
N ILE A 155 19.59 -18.38 -10.83
CA ILE A 155 18.46 -17.57 -10.36
C ILE A 155 18.22 -16.39 -11.31
N TRP A 156 19.24 -15.93 -12.06
CA TRP A 156 19.32 -14.80 -12.98
C TRP A 156 19.23 -13.45 -12.25
N SER A 157 18.11 -13.16 -11.61
CA SER A 157 17.82 -11.93 -10.88
C SER A 157 16.82 -12.17 -9.77
N PHE A 158 16.77 -11.26 -8.82
CA PHE A 158 15.82 -11.23 -7.71
C PHE A 158 15.28 -9.81 -7.54
N VAL A 159 13.95 -9.65 -7.45
CA VAL A 159 13.30 -8.35 -7.24
C VAL A 159 12.19 -8.49 -6.21
N ILE A 160 12.23 -7.67 -5.17
CA ILE A 160 11.16 -7.56 -4.18
C ILE A 160 10.01 -6.76 -4.79
N ILE A 161 8.82 -7.36 -4.82
CA ILE A 161 7.63 -6.74 -5.43
C ILE A 161 6.77 -6.04 -4.38
N ASN A 162 6.69 -6.62 -3.18
CA ASN A 162 5.84 -6.10 -2.12
C ASN A 162 6.30 -6.59 -0.75
N GLN A 163 6.02 -5.80 0.28
CA GLN A 163 6.00 -6.24 1.66
C GLN A 163 4.67 -5.87 2.31
N GLU A 164 4.19 -6.70 3.21
CA GLU A 164 2.93 -6.48 3.93
C GLU A 164 2.94 -7.11 5.33
N ALA A 165 2.08 -6.62 6.22
CA ALA A 165 1.81 -7.25 7.50
C ALA A 165 0.62 -8.20 7.33
N VAL A 166 0.82 -9.50 7.52
CA VAL A 166 -0.23 -10.53 7.33
C VAL A 166 -0.89 -10.95 8.64
N ALA A 167 -0.16 -10.83 9.75
CA ALA A 167 -0.68 -11.07 11.10
C ALA A 167 0.11 -10.26 12.13
N SER A 168 -0.34 -10.27 13.38
CA SER A 168 0.42 -9.67 14.49
C SER A 168 1.80 -10.34 14.59
N GLY A 169 2.86 -9.53 14.51
CA GLY A 169 4.24 -10.01 14.55
C GLY A 169 4.72 -10.76 13.30
N ILE A 170 3.90 -10.96 12.27
CA ILE A 170 4.26 -11.64 11.02
C ILE A 170 4.23 -10.68 9.85
N LYS A 171 5.33 -10.62 9.12
CA LYS A 171 5.50 -9.84 7.88
C LYS A 171 5.73 -10.78 6.71
N ARG A 172 5.29 -10.37 5.54
CA ARG A 172 5.46 -11.08 4.26
C ARG A 172 6.27 -10.25 3.30
N ILE A 173 7.21 -10.89 2.63
CA ILE A 173 7.85 -10.38 1.41
C ILE A 173 7.40 -11.25 0.25
N THR A 174 7.00 -10.60 -0.85
CA THR A 174 6.76 -11.22 -2.16
C THR A 174 7.86 -10.79 -3.09
N ALA A 175 8.50 -11.73 -3.78
CA ALA A 175 9.57 -11.44 -4.72
C ALA A 175 9.48 -12.31 -5.98
N TYR A 176 10.07 -11.84 -7.06
CA TYR A 176 10.21 -12.53 -8.33
C TYR A 176 11.67 -12.91 -8.59
N THR A 177 11.85 -13.96 -9.38
CA THR A 177 13.16 -14.42 -9.91
C THR A 177 13.06 -14.64 -11.41
N GLY A 178 14.19 -14.87 -12.05
CA GLY A 178 14.25 -15.36 -13.44
C GLY A 178 13.47 -14.53 -14.46
N PRO A 179 12.90 -15.20 -15.47
CA PRO A 179 12.15 -14.55 -16.55
C PRO A 179 10.97 -13.69 -16.11
N LYS A 180 10.33 -14.03 -14.99
CA LYS A 180 9.16 -13.31 -14.48
C LYS A 180 9.44 -11.83 -14.19
N ILE A 181 10.70 -11.48 -13.91
CA ILE A 181 11.12 -10.10 -13.72
C ILE A 181 11.02 -9.32 -15.04
N LEU A 182 11.39 -9.95 -16.16
CA LEU A 182 11.28 -9.32 -17.50
C LEU A 182 9.81 -9.11 -17.89
N GLU A 183 8.94 -10.07 -17.60
CA GLU A 183 7.50 -9.94 -17.79
C GLU A 183 6.96 -8.73 -17.00
N ARG A 184 7.33 -8.63 -15.73
CA ARG A 184 6.93 -7.50 -14.87
C ARG A 184 7.45 -6.16 -15.38
N LEU A 185 8.68 -6.11 -15.87
CA LEU A 185 9.25 -4.91 -16.47
C LEU A 185 8.49 -4.48 -17.73
N GLN A 186 8.05 -5.45 -18.55
CA GLN A 186 7.23 -5.16 -19.75
C GLN A 186 5.85 -4.60 -19.36
N GLU A 187 5.21 -5.13 -18.31
CA GLU A 187 3.95 -4.60 -17.77
C GLU A 187 4.11 -3.15 -17.30
N ILE A 188 5.17 -2.87 -16.52
CA ILE A 188 5.47 -1.52 -16.02
C ILE A 188 5.69 -0.56 -17.18
N LYS A 189 6.50 -0.95 -18.19
CA LYS A 189 6.69 -0.14 -19.41
C LYS A 189 5.40 0.12 -20.16
N GLY A 190 4.51 -0.88 -20.23
CA GLY A 190 3.19 -0.72 -20.83
C GLY A 190 2.34 0.31 -20.09
N THR A 191 2.33 0.25 -18.75
CA THR A 191 1.62 1.22 -17.90
C THR A 191 2.19 2.63 -18.04
N LEU A 192 3.52 2.76 -18.05
CA LEU A 192 4.17 4.06 -18.23
C LEU A 192 3.81 4.70 -19.58
N ARG A 193 3.80 3.94 -20.68
CA ARG A 193 3.35 4.45 -21.99
C ARG A 193 1.92 4.97 -21.95
N GLN A 194 1.00 4.25 -21.28
CA GLN A 194 -0.38 4.73 -21.12
C GLN A 194 -0.46 6.03 -20.33
N VAL A 195 0.39 6.19 -19.29
CA VAL A 195 0.50 7.45 -18.53
C VAL A 195 1.06 8.57 -19.41
N GLU A 196 2.12 8.31 -20.17
CA GLU A 196 2.70 9.27 -21.11
C GLU A 196 1.67 9.75 -22.14
N GLU A 197 0.91 8.82 -22.72
CA GLU A 197 -0.17 9.14 -23.66
C GLU A 197 -1.24 10.02 -23.03
N LYS A 198 -1.72 9.68 -21.82
CA LYS A 198 -2.76 10.45 -21.14
C LYS A 198 -2.31 11.85 -20.72
N LEU A 199 -1.04 12.01 -20.38
CA LEU A 199 -0.45 13.29 -19.96
C LEU A 199 0.10 14.09 -21.14
N TRP A 200 0.10 13.52 -22.37
CA TRP A 200 0.68 14.16 -23.57
C TRP A 200 2.14 14.52 -23.39
N VAL A 201 2.93 13.67 -22.71
CA VAL A 201 4.38 13.80 -22.53
C VAL A 201 5.11 12.73 -23.34
N LYS A 202 6.39 12.98 -23.67
CA LYS A 202 7.20 12.07 -24.49
C LYS A 202 8.35 11.43 -23.72
N ALA A 203 8.55 11.81 -22.46
CA ALA A 203 9.66 11.32 -21.66
C ALA A 203 9.24 11.15 -20.21
N GLU A 204 9.70 10.06 -19.57
CA GLU A 204 9.38 9.69 -18.18
C GLU A 204 9.67 10.82 -17.18
N ASN A 205 10.77 11.54 -17.36
CA ASN A 205 11.15 12.66 -16.49
C ASN A 205 10.17 13.85 -16.52
N GLN A 206 9.29 13.92 -17.54
CA GLN A 206 8.28 14.98 -17.66
C GLN A 206 6.95 14.61 -16.99
N ILE A 207 6.76 13.34 -16.58
CA ILE A 207 5.50 12.85 -16.03
C ILE A 207 5.18 13.57 -14.71
N LEU A 208 6.15 13.64 -13.79
CA LEU A 208 5.96 14.26 -12.48
C LEU A 208 5.70 15.74 -12.60
N ASP A 209 6.50 16.47 -13.37
CA ASP A 209 6.32 17.93 -13.59
C ASP A 209 4.93 18.23 -14.18
N LYS A 210 4.49 17.41 -15.13
CA LYS A 210 3.17 17.55 -15.76
C LYS A 210 2.04 17.28 -14.77
N LEU A 211 2.16 16.23 -13.97
CA LEU A 211 1.18 15.90 -12.93
C LEU A 211 1.07 17.00 -11.88
N GLU A 212 2.20 17.53 -11.40
CA GLU A 212 2.21 18.62 -10.43
C GLU A 212 1.53 19.89 -11.01
N LYS A 213 1.81 20.19 -12.28
CA LYS A 213 1.16 21.30 -12.98
C LYS A 213 -0.36 21.12 -13.09
N GLU A 214 -0.82 19.94 -13.53
CA GLU A 214 -2.25 19.63 -13.66
C GLU A 214 -2.97 19.65 -12.29
N LEU A 215 -2.34 19.15 -11.23
CA LEU A 215 -2.89 19.22 -9.89
C LEU A 215 -3.04 20.66 -9.42
N LYS A 216 -2.02 21.50 -9.62
CA LYS A 216 -2.06 22.91 -9.25
C LYS A 216 -3.14 23.68 -10.04
N GLU A 217 -3.23 23.46 -11.34
CA GLU A 217 -4.28 24.08 -12.18
C GLU A 217 -5.68 23.66 -11.71
N LYS A 218 -5.85 22.40 -11.32
CA LYS A 218 -7.12 21.90 -10.76
C LYS A 218 -7.45 22.54 -9.41
N GLU A 219 -6.48 22.70 -8.52
CA GLU A 219 -6.67 23.38 -7.23
C GLU A 219 -7.07 24.86 -7.43
N GLU A 220 -6.40 25.56 -8.34
CA GLU A 220 -6.72 26.95 -8.68
C GLU A 220 -8.13 27.06 -9.29
N MET A 221 -8.52 26.11 -10.16
CA MET A 221 -9.85 26.07 -10.74
C MET A 221 -10.92 25.80 -9.69
N ASN A 222 -10.69 24.85 -8.79
CA ASN A 222 -11.60 24.56 -7.68
C ASN A 222 -11.78 25.77 -6.77
N SER A 223 -10.69 26.47 -6.41
CA SER A 223 -10.75 27.69 -5.59
C SER A 223 -11.55 28.81 -6.27
N LYS A 224 -11.36 29.01 -7.58
CA LYS A 224 -12.17 29.96 -8.36
C LYS A 224 -13.63 29.58 -8.39
N PHE A 225 -13.91 28.27 -8.60
CA PHE A 225 -15.28 27.77 -8.62
C PHE A 225 -15.98 27.97 -7.26
N GLU A 226 -15.30 27.66 -6.16
CA GLU A 226 -15.81 27.90 -4.81
C GLU A 226 -16.07 29.39 -4.55
N SER A 227 -15.19 30.27 -5.01
CA SER A 227 -15.37 31.72 -4.85
C SER A 227 -16.58 32.25 -5.64
N ILE A 228 -16.79 31.76 -6.86
CA ILE A 228 -17.94 32.09 -7.72
C ILE A 228 -19.24 31.58 -7.06
N ASN A 229 -19.27 30.32 -6.62
CA ASN A 229 -20.42 29.74 -5.91
C ASN A 229 -20.76 30.53 -4.66
N THR A 230 -19.76 30.85 -3.84
CA THR A 230 -19.95 31.67 -2.63
C THR A 230 -20.58 33.01 -2.97
N LYS A 231 -20.08 33.70 -4.00
CA LYS A 231 -20.63 34.99 -4.44
C LYS A 231 -22.07 34.82 -4.95
N MET A 232 -22.35 33.83 -5.75
CA MET A 232 -23.70 33.53 -6.24
C MET A 232 -24.69 33.27 -5.09
N ILE A 233 -24.28 32.49 -4.08
CA ILE A 233 -25.09 32.25 -2.89
C ILE A 233 -25.38 33.56 -2.17
N ILE A 234 -24.35 34.37 -1.90
CA ILE A 234 -24.48 35.62 -1.17
C ILE A 234 -25.40 36.63 -1.93
N ASP A 235 -25.20 36.78 -3.24
CA ASP A 235 -26.00 37.67 -4.07
C ASP A 235 -27.47 37.21 -4.14
N SER A 236 -27.70 35.91 -4.28
CA SER A 236 -29.04 35.31 -4.24
C SER A 236 -29.73 35.49 -2.88
N LEU A 237 -29.00 35.26 -1.78
CA LEU A 237 -29.53 35.50 -0.45
C LEU A 237 -29.89 36.98 -0.18
N LYS A 238 -29.11 37.93 -0.68
CA LYS A 238 -29.36 39.37 -0.51
C LYS A 238 -30.54 39.89 -1.31
N SER A 239 -30.78 39.33 -2.47
CA SER A 239 -31.81 39.78 -3.43
C SER A 239 -33.17 39.11 -3.22
N TRP A 240 -33.30 38.14 -2.33
CA TRP A 240 -34.52 37.38 -2.15
C TRP A 240 -35.51 38.05 -1.21
N ASP A 241 -36.82 37.97 -1.55
CA ASP A 241 -37.91 38.34 -0.66
C ASP A 241 -38.23 37.20 0.31
N TYR A 242 -38.08 37.44 1.61
CA TYR A 242 -38.16 36.42 2.63
C TYR A 242 -39.49 36.44 3.37
N LYS A 243 -40.04 35.24 3.60
CA LYS A 243 -41.13 35.07 4.60
C LYS A 243 -40.51 35.14 6.01
N SER A 244 -41.32 35.55 6.98
CA SER A 244 -40.97 35.58 8.40
C SER A 244 -42.18 35.11 9.24
N ASN A 245 -41.94 34.66 10.45
CA ASN A 245 -42.98 34.34 11.42
C ASN A 245 -42.52 34.75 12.84
N GLU A 246 -43.33 34.40 13.87
CA GLU A 246 -43.02 34.76 15.26
C GLU A 246 -41.72 34.12 15.79
N THR A 247 -41.28 33.01 15.20
CA THR A 247 -40.13 32.23 15.64
C THR A 247 -38.84 32.60 14.87
N PHE A 248 -38.97 32.86 13.56
CA PHE A 248 -37.82 33.10 12.67
C PHE A 248 -37.96 34.45 11.95
N ASP A 249 -36.87 35.23 11.98
CA ASP A 249 -36.76 36.49 11.26
C ASP A 249 -36.78 36.24 9.72
N LYS A 250 -36.24 35.09 9.27
CA LYS A 250 -36.27 34.66 7.86
C LYS A 250 -36.49 33.17 7.69
N ILE A 251 -37.35 32.82 6.75
CA ILE A 251 -37.63 31.44 6.34
C ILE A 251 -37.15 31.29 4.90
N ILE A 252 -36.21 30.37 4.66
CA ILE A 252 -35.54 30.18 3.38
C ILE A 252 -35.82 28.77 2.86
N ASN A 253 -36.69 28.65 1.85
CA ASN A 253 -36.85 27.42 1.08
C ASN A 253 -35.91 27.44 -0.13
N VAL A 254 -34.79 26.74 -0.01
CA VAL A 254 -33.74 26.69 -1.04
C VAL A 254 -34.31 26.20 -2.37
N SER A 255 -35.26 25.28 -2.35
CA SER A 255 -35.86 24.67 -3.56
C SER A 255 -36.70 25.64 -4.39
N GLU A 256 -37.15 26.75 -3.81
CA GLU A 256 -37.91 27.81 -4.52
C GLU A 256 -37.00 28.77 -5.29
N ASN A 257 -35.67 28.78 -4.99
CA ASN A 257 -34.72 29.66 -5.67
C ASN A 257 -34.08 28.96 -6.85
N SER A 258 -34.17 29.54 -8.04
CA SER A 258 -33.65 28.98 -9.28
C SER A 258 -32.12 28.75 -9.28
N ILE A 259 -31.38 29.48 -8.47
CA ILE A 259 -29.91 29.38 -8.34
C ILE A 259 -29.54 28.48 -7.17
N LEU A 260 -30.11 28.70 -5.99
CA LEU A 260 -29.72 28.00 -4.76
C LEU A 260 -30.08 26.50 -4.76
N LYS A 261 -31.14 26.12 -5.46
CA LYS A 261 -31.61 24.71 -5.53
C LYS A 261 -30.55 23.72 -6.07
N ASP A 262 -29.66 24.19 -6.93
CA ASP A 262 -28.62 23.40 -7.57
C ASP A 262 -27.27 23.44 -6.84
N LEU A 263 -27.18 24.20 -5.75
CA LEU A 263 -25.97 24.37 -4.94
C LEU A 263 -25.98 23.51 -3.68
N SER A 264 -24.81 23.33 -3.08
CA SER A 264 -24.68 22.56 -1.85
C SER A 264 -25.45 23.21 -0.70
N PHE A 265 -26.38 22.45 -0.08
CA PHE A 265 -27.14 22.91 1.08
C PHE A 265 -26.24 23.32 2.25
N LYS A 266 -25.11 22.61 2.44
CA LYS A 266 -24.10 22.94 3.45
C LYS A 266 -23.49 24.33 3.22
N ASP A 267 -23.14 24.63 1.98
CA ASP A 267 -22.51 25.91 1.63
C ASP A 267 -23.49 27.05 1.75
N ILE A 268 -24.76 26.85 1.32
CA ILE A 268 -25.85 27.82 1.49
C ILE A 268 -26.04 28.12 2.99
N THR A 269 -26.15 27.10 3.80
CA THR A 269 -26.34 27.23 5.27
C THR A 269 -25.17 28.00 5.90
N PHE A 270 -23.94 27.74 5.48
CA PHE A 270 -22.77 28.45 5.96
C PHE A 270 -22.83 29.93 5.57
N GLN A 271 -23.20 30.27 4.32
CA GLN A 271 -23.30 31.65 3.85
C GLN A 271 -24.49 32.40 4.47
N CYS A 272 -25.60 31.72 4.80
CA CYS A 272 -26.69 32.30 5.54
C CYS A 272 -26.23 32.91 6.88
N LYS A 273 -25.33 32.21 7.59
CA LYS A 273 -24.76 32.72 8.85
C LYS A 273 -23.98 34.04 8.64
N THR A 274 -23.27 34.14 7.54
CA THR A 274 -22.45 35.32 7.22
C THR A 274 -23.30 36.52 6.73
N VAL A 275 -24.32 36.21 5.89
CA VAL A 275 -25.17 37.27 5.30
C VAL A 275 -26.17 37.83 6.33
N PHE A 276 -26.64 37.01 7.27
CA PHE A 276 -27.71 37.35 8.21
C PHE A 276 -27.26 37.22 9.68
N GLU A 277 -26.13 37.85 10.00
CA GLU A 277 -25.35 37.64 11.22
C GLU A 277 -26.14 37.80 12.54
N TRP A 278 -27.27 38.60 12.54
CA TRP A 278 -28.03 38.91 13.74
C TRP A 278 -29.48 38.41 13.71
N LEU A 279 -29.85 37.55 12.76
CA LEU A 279 -31.20 37.07 12.57
C LEU A 279 -31.34 35.59 12.99
N ASP A 280 -32.54 35.23 13.40
CA ASP A 280 -32.94 33.83 13.60
C ASP A 280 -33.53 33.31 12.28
N ILE A 281 -32.91 32.27 11.69
CA ILE A 281 -33.19 31.79 10.33
C ILE A 281 -33.46 30.29 10.34
N VAL A 282 -34.42 29.86 9.57
CA VAL A 282 -34.56 28.47 9.15
C VAL A 282 -34.31 28.35 7.65
N VAL A 283 -33.47 27.40 7.27
CA VAL A 283 -33.18 27.06 5.87
C VAL A 283 -33.62 25.62 5.63
N PHE A 284 -34.34 25.36 4.56
CA PHE A 284 -34.76 24.01 4.20
C PHE A 284 -34.88 23.82 2.69
N ASN A 285 -34.95 22.54 2.26
CA ASN A 285 -35.19 22.19 0.86
C ASN A 285 -36.25 21.08 0.77
N ASN A 286 -36.68 20.77 -0.46
CA ASN A 286 -37.68 19.73 -0.73
C ASN A 286 -37.16 18.30 -0.47
N ASP A 287 -35.84 18.12 -0.30
CA ASP A 287 -35.21 16.84 0.06
C ASP A 287 -35.18 16.59 1.57
N TRP A 288 -35.95 17.36 2.34
CA TRP A 288 -36.08 17.25 3.80
C TRP A 288 -34.81 17.59 4.59
N TRP A 289 -33.95 18.47 4.06
CA TRP A 289 -32.85 19.06 4.81
C TRP A 289 -33.27 20.37 5.45
N TYR A 290 -32.94 20.52 6.71
CA TYR A 290 -33.27 21.70 7.51
C TYR A 290 -32.01 22.18 8.27
N ALA A 291 -31.89 23.48 8.42
CA ALA A 291 -30.90 24.12 9.27
C ALA A 291 -31.50 25.30 10.01
N ILE A 292 -31.31 25.35 11.31
CA ILE A 292 -31.65 26.51 12.14
C ILE A 292 -30.36 27.24 12.46
N ILE A 293 -30.32 28.54 12.17
CA ILE A 293 -29.19 29.43 12.40
C ILE A 293 -29.68 30.53 13.32
N THR A 294 -29.08 30.68 14.49
CA THR A 294 -29.45 31.70 15.45
C THR A 294 -28.23 32.24 16.18
N ASN A 295 -28.22 33.55 16.41
CA ASN A 295 -27.25 34.23 17.24
C ASN A 295 -27.90 34.80 18.54
N LYS A 296 -29.23 34.83 18.62
CA LYS A 296 -29.98 35.39 19.73
C LYS A 296 -30.46 34.31 20.71
N LYS A 297 -30.72 33.10 20.24
CA LYS A 297 -31.27 31.97 20.98
C LYS A 297 -30.38 30.74 20.84
N ASN A 298 -30.59 29.78 21.74
CA ASN A 298 -29.93 28.47 21.60
C ASN A 298 -30.64 27.66 20.50
N ALA A 299 -29.98 27.42 19.38
CA ALA A 299 -30.52 26.65 18.24
C ALA A 299 -30.99 25.24 18.67
N GLN A 300 -30.34 24.67 19.67
CA GLN A 300 -30.71 23.37 20.24
C GLN A 300 -32.04 23.45 21.02
N GLU A 301 -32.32 24.53 21.69
CA GLU A 301 -33.55 24.74 22.40
C GLU A 301 -34.71 24.93 21.43
N ILE A 302 -34.50 25.69 20.35
CA ILE A 302 -35.50 25.83 19.28
C ILE A 302 -35.77 24.48 18.61
N ALA A 303 -34.74 23.71 18.26
CA ALA A 303 -34.86 22.40 17.63
C ALA A 303 -35.56 21.41 18.56
N LYS A 304 -35.31 21.45 19.90
CA LYS A 304 -35.97 20.62 20.90
C LYS A 304 -37.45 20.94 20.99
N ASN A 305 -37.84 22.21 20.95
CA ASN A 305 -39.20 22.65 20.97
C ASN A 305 -39.98 22.26 19.70
N LEU A 306 -39.28 22.06 18.60
CA LEU A 306 -39.84 21.58 17.31
C LEU A 306 -39.81 20.04 17.15
N TRP A 307 -39.52 19.28 18.24
CA TRP A 307 -39.49 17.80 18.28
C TRP A 307 -38.54 17.13 17.32
N VAL A 308 -37.36 17.73 17.05
CA VAL A 308 -36.36 17.26 16.06
C VAL A 308 -35.20 16.54 16.73
N ARG A 309 -34.72 15.41 16.17
CA ARG A 309 -33.52 14.67 16.60
C ARG A 309 -32.25 15.27 16.05
N TRP A 310 -31.28 15.50 16.91
CA TRP A 310 -30.05 16.27 16.89
C TRP A 310 -28.89 15.86 15.99
N TRP A 311 -28.15 16.88 15.48
CA TRP A 311 -26.67 16.89 15.38
C TRP A 311 -26.13 18.31 15.16
N TRP A 312 -25.13 18.76 15.95
CA TRP A 312 -24.21 19.90 15.83
C TRP A 312 -24.46 21.15 16.70
N ASN A 313 -23.39 21.86 16.97
CA ASN A 313 -23.00 23.14 17.56
C ASN A 313 -24.14 24.07 18.07
N ALA A 314 -23.91 24.83 19.15
CA ALA A 314 -24.92 25.67 19.84
C ALA A 314 -25.62 26.73 18.95
N ASN A 315 -25.04 27.08 17.80
CA ASN A 315 -25.54 28.14 16.92
C ASN A 315 -26.09 27.66 15.58
N ILE A 316 -25.89 26.37 15.22
CA ILE A 316 -26.42 25.77 14.00
C ILE A 316 -26.84 24.34 14.30
N VAL A 317 -28.09 24.00 13.97
CA VAL A 317 -28.60 22.63 14.00
C VAL A 317 -29.06 22.28 12.60
N GLN A 318 -28.52 21.18 12.08
CA GLN A 318 -28.85 20.67 10.74
C GLN A 318 -29.33 19.22 10.87
N TRP A 319 -30.44 18.88 10.20
CA TRP A 319 -31.00 17.53 10.25
C TRP A 319 -31.80 17.18 8.99
N LYS A 320 -32.15 15.92 8.84
CA LYS A 320 -33.01 15.41 7.80
C LYS A 320 -34.23 14.72 8.44
N ASP A 321 -35.44 15.26 8.24
CA ASP A 321 -36.66 14.66 8.76
C ASP A 321 -37.84 14.76 7.75
N PRO A 322 -38.45 13.63 7.34
CA PRO A 322 -39.53 13.60 6.39
C PRO A 322 -40.91 14.03 6.98
N LYS A 323 -41.00 14.36 8.29
CA LYS A 323 -42.28 14.60 8.96
C LYS A 323 -42.60 16.06 9.26
N ILE A 324 -41.68 17.00 8.98
CA ILE A 324 -41.93 18.42 9.27
C ILE A 324 -42.51 19.10 8.02
N THR A 325 -43.80 19.08 7.86
CA THR A 325 -44.57 19.83 6.84
C THR A 325 -45.14 21.15 7.33
N GLU A 326 -44.94 21.52 8.64
CA GLU A 326 -45.68 22.64 9.28
C GLU A 326 -44.88 23.94 9.48
N ILE A 327 -43.70 24.08 8.89
CA ILE A 327 -42.90 25.33 8.98
C ILE A 327 -43.14 26.27 7.79
N SER A 328 -44.02 25.93 6.85
CA SER A 328 -44.34 26.75 5.67
C SER A 328 -45.38 27.81 5.92
#